data_381ad08d3c649bc47e850b07b80a1355
#
_entry.id   381ad08d3c649bc47e850b07b80a1355
#
_cell.length_a   1.000
_cell.length_b   1.000
_cell.length_c   1.000
_cell.angle_alpha   90.00
_cell.angle_beta   90.00
_cell.angle_gamma   90.00
#
_symmetry.space_group_name_H-M   'P 1'
#
loop_
_entity.id
_entity.type
_entity.pdbx_description
1 polymer ?
#
loop_
_entity_poly.entity_id
_entity_poly.type
_entity_poly.pdbx_seq_one_letter_code
_entity_poly.pdbx_strand_id
1 'polypeptide(L)'
;VLEHFESCHPPRRAENGREVPFLRVKVPSKPTVKGLVTLLLYKLGDPAYDKGTEIAKTIRLIVLLDKARTRVLALDEFQHFFDKGTRKVQHHVADWLKVLVDDARVGLIVTGLPTCLSVIEQNEQLAGRYMAPVHLPRFDWRNENDRAEFTGILVGMGDTLAEFEWSQLSSPEIVFRFYCATGGLIGYLTKLLKQATWNALDVDSRAIGLQELSVAHHEALIKEEPALQPGLDPFRNDF
;
A
#
# COMPACT_ATOMS: atom_id res chain seq x y z
N VAL A 1 2.39 2.50 5.45
CA VAL A 1 3.71 2.10 5.92
C VAL A 1 4.80 2.71 5.05
N LEU A 2 4.93 2.37 3.75
CA LEU A 2 6.01 2.89 2.89
C LEU A 2 5.99 4.42 2.75
N GLU A 3 4.83 5.05 2.64
CA GLU A 3 4.69 6.52 2.59
C GLU A 3 5.17 7.19 3.87
N HIS A 4 4.81 6.63 5.00
CA HIS A 4 5.29 7.12 6.29
C HIS A 4 6.81 6.98 6.39
N PHE A 5 7.38 5.84 5.99
CA PHE A 5 8.83 5.65 5.98
C PHE A 5 9.55 6.64 5.04
N GLU A 6 8.98 6.89 3.85
CA GLU A 6 9.47 7.90 2.90
C GLU A 6 9.45 9.31 3.52
N SER A 7 8.37 9.67 4.25
CA SER A 7 8.29 10.97 4.93
C SER A 7 9.29 11.14 6.07
N CYS A 8 9.68 10.06 6.73
CA CYS A 8 10.73 10.07 7.76
C CYS A 8 12.16 10.16 7.16
N HIS A 9 12.33 9.84 5.87
CA HIS A 9 13.62 9.84 5.18
C HIS A 9 13.57 10.66 3.89
N PRO A 10 13.23 11.97 3.98
CA PRO A 10 13.05 12.81 2.80
C PRO A 10 14.36 13.02 2.04
N PRO A 11 14.27 13.27 0.73
CA PRO A 11 15.41 13.71 -0.04
C PRO A 11 15.97 15.03 0.52
N ARG A 12 17.30 15.15 0.55
CA ARG A 12 17.99 16.34 1.08
C ARG A 12 19.06 16.84 0.13
N ARG A 13 19.37 18.13 0.20
CA ARG A 13 20.53 18.71 -0.50
C ARG A 13 21.79 18.43 0.31
N ALA A 14 22.85 17.99 -0.34
CA ALA A 14 24.18 17.82 0.20
C ALA A 14 25.19 18.57 -0.68
N GLU A 15 26.41 18.74 -0.21
CA GLU A 15 27.48 19.43 -0.94
C GLU A 15 27.72 18.84 -2.35
N ASN A 16 27.60 17.52 -2.48
CA ASN A 16 27.86 16.77 -3.71
C ASN A 16 26.58 16.47 -4.54
N GLY A 17 25.45 17.13 -4.25
CA GLY A 17 24.21 16.95 -4.98
C GLY A 17 23.01 16.61 -4.10
N ARG A 18 22.03 15.91 -4.69
CA ARG A 18 20.80 15.49 -4.01
C ARG A 18 20.95 14.08 -3.47
N GLU A 19 20.82 13.91 -2.16
CA GLU A 19 20.71 12.59 -1.52
C GLU A 19 19.24 12.13 -1.47
N VAL A 20 19.02 10.85 -1.76
CA VAL A 20 17.72 10.19 -1.74
C VAL A 20 17.88 8.86 -0.99
N PRO A 21 17.91 8.88 0.37
CA PRO A 21 18.21 7.70 1.16
C PRO A 21 17.20 6.55 0.97
N PHE A 22 15.93 6.90 0.77
CA PHE A 22 14.84 5.99 0.48
C PHE A 22 14.18 6.39 -0.84
N LEU A 23 14.22 5.49 -1.81
CA LEU A 23 13.59 5.69 -3.12
C LEU A 23 12.41 4.75 -3.27
N ARG A 24 11.19 5.28 -3.32
CA ARG A 24 9.97 4.52 -3.57
C ARG A 24 9.42 4.78 -4.96
N VAL A 25 9.06 3.70 -5.63
CA VAL A 25 8.40 3.76 -6.93
C VAL A 25 7.23 2.78 -6.97
N LYS A 26 6.09 3.25 -7.43
CA LYS A 26 4.94 2.42 -7.74
C LYS A 26 5.11 1.86 -9.14
N VAL A 27 5.09 0.53 -9.26
CA VAL A 27 5.21 -0.17 -10.55
C VAL A 27 3.98 0.15 -11.42
N PRO A 28 4.16 0.60 -12.67
CA PRO A 28 3.03 0.91 -13.55
C PRO A 28 2.19 -0.32 -13.89
N SER A 29 0.93 -0.12 -14.29
CA SER A 29 -0.01 -1.20 -14.62
C SER A 29 0.36 -2.01 -15.88
N LYS A 30 1.26 -1.49 -16.74
CA LYS A 30 1.85 -2.20 -17.90
C LYS A 30 3.38 -2.09 -17.80
N PRO A 31 4.01 -2.82 -16.88
CA PRO A 31 5.42 -2.62 -16.59
C PRO A 31 6.30 -3.33 -17.61
N THR A 32 7.44 -2.70 -17.88
CA THR A 32 8.62 -3.31 -18.48
C THR A 32 9.84 -2.95 -17.65
N VAL A 33 10.89 -3.75 -17.67
CA VAL A 33 12.14 -3.40 -16.98
C VAL A 33 12.63 -2.02 -17.43
N LYS A 34 12.68 -1.78 -18.75
CA LYS A 34 13.06 -0.48 -19.30
C LYS A 34 12.19 0.67 -18.79
N GLY A 35 10.88 0.47 -18.68
CA GLY A 35 9.94 1.47 -18.17
C GLY A 35 10.17 1.75 -16.68
N LEU A 36 10.36 0.72 -15.88
CA LEU A 36 10.67 0.85 -14.44
C LEU A 36 11.99 1.60 -14.22
N VAL A 37 13.05 1.23 -14.95
CA VAL A 37 14.34 1.92 -14.87
C VAL A 37 14.20 3.39 -15.27
N THR A 38 13.43 3.69 -16.31
CA THR A 38 13.14 5.07 -16.74
C THR A 38 12.48 5.87 -15.61
N LEU A 39 11.51 5.28 -14.92
CA LEU A 39 10.83 5.93 -13.82
C LEU A 39 11.75 6.15 -12.59
N LEU A 40 12.61 5.19 -12.29
CA LEU A 40 13.61 5.31 -11.22
C LEU A 40 14.61 6.45 -11.52
N LEU A 41 15.12 6.52 -12.75
CA LEU A 41 16.00 7.61 -13.20
C LEU A 41 15.32 8.96 -13.09
N TYR A 42 14.06 9.07 -13.51
CA TYR A 42 13.25 10.29 -13.36
C TYR A 42 13.12 10.73 -11.90
N LYS A 43 12.81 9.80 -11.01
CA LYS A 43 12.69 10.06 -9.56
C LYS A 43 14.01 10.51 -8.93
N LEU A 44 15.13 9.99 -9.41
CA LEU A 44 16.47 10.42 -8.99
C LEU A 44 16.87 11.79 -9.57
N GLY A 45 16.11 12.32 -10.54
CA GLY A 45 16.39 13.62 -11.16
C GLY A 45 17.37 13.55 -12.33
N ASP A 46 17.50 12.39 -13.01
CA ASP A 46 18.32 12.26 -14.22
C ASP A 46 17.69 13.06 -15.38
N PRO A 47 18.38 14.09 -15.92
CA PRO A 47 17.84 14.85 -17.05
C PRO A 47 17.72 14.05 -18.36
N ALA A 48 18.39 12.90 -18.45
CA ALA A 48 18.37 12.00 -19.60
C ALA A 48 17.61 10.69 -19.31
N TYR A 49 16.68 10.70 -18.36
CA TYR A 49 15.94 9.52 -17.87
C TYR A 49 15.27 8.71 -18.97
N ASP A 50 14.82 9.34 -20.04
CA ASP A 50 14.12 8.74 -21.18
C ASP A 50 15.06 8.16 -22.24
N LYS A 51 16.36 8.54 -22.25
CA LYS A 51 17.32 8.21 -23.29
C LYS A 51 18.12 6.95 -23.00
N GLY A 52 18.40 6.19 -24.06
CA GLY A 52 19.27 5.01 -24.05
C GLY A 52 18.54 3.66 -24.06
N THR A 53 19.33 2.62 -24.24
CA THR A 53 18.88 1.22 -24.14
C THR A 53 18.58 0.86 -22.69
N GLU A 54 17.91 -0.25 -22.43
CA GLU A 54 17.66 -0.76 -21.10
C GLU A 54 18.96 -0.98 -20.31
N ILE A 55 19.96 -1.58 -20.94
CA ILE A 55 21.27 -1.81 -20.32
C ILE A 55 21.93 -0.48 -19.93
N ALA A 56 22.00 0.47 -20.87
CA ALA A 56 22.58 1.79 -20.58
C ALA A 56 21.87 2.52 -19.45
N LYS A 57 20.55 2.43 -19.39
CA LYS A 57 19.74 3.01 -18.31
C LYS A 57 20.01 2.31 -16.98
N THR A 58 20.11 0.98 -16.97
CA THR A 58 20.40 0.19 -15.75
C THR A 58 21.77 0.56 -15.17
N ILE A 59 22.81 0.64 -16.00
CA ILE A 59 24.15 1.05 -15.57
C ILE A 59 24.08 2.48 -14.96
N ARG A 60 23.41 3.40 -15.64
CA ARG A 60 23.24 4.76 -15.16
C ARG A 60 22.45 4.84 -13.86
N LEU A 61 21.42 3.99 -13.70
CA LEU A 61 20.66 3.87 -12.47
C LEU A 61 21.56 3.46 -11.30
N ILE A 62 22.38 2.43 -11.47
CA ILE A 62 23.31 1.95 -10.45
C ILE A 62 24.25 3.07 -9.99
N VAL A 63 24.84 3.80 -10.95
CA VAL A 63 25.72 4.93 -10.66
C VAL A 63 24.98 6.05 -9.92
N LEU A 64 23.72 6.33 -10.29
CA LEU A 64 22.93 7.38 -9.64
C LEU A 64 22.42 7.00 -8.26
N LEU A 65 22.10 5.74 -8.02
CA LEU A 65 21.75 5.24 -6.69
C LEU A 65 22.90 5.41 -5.70
N ASP A 66 24.13 5.10 -6.14
CA ASP A 66 25.34 5.31 -5.34
C ASP A 66 25.58 6.80 -5.06
N LYS A 67 25.56 7.67 -6.11
CA LYS A 67 25.72 9.13 -5.97
C LYS A 67 24.66 9.76 -5.08
N ALA A 68 23.42 9.31 -5.19
CA ALA A 68 22.30 9.75 -4.35
C ALA A 68 22.33 9.15 -2.94
N ARG A 69 23.31 8.31 -2.63
CA ARG A 69 23.42 7.59 -1.34
C ARG A 69 22.14 6.86 -0.98
N THR A 70 21.47 6.28 -1.98
CA THR A 70 20.26 5.50 -1.77
C THR A 70 20.61 4.25 -0.97
N ARG A 71 19.95 4.07 0.15
CA ARG A 71 20.12 2.90 1.02
C ARG A 71 19.07 1.85 0.77
N VAL A 72 17.85 2.29 0.48
CA VAL A 72 16.70 1.41 0.27
C VAL A 72 15.95 1.84 -0.98
N LEU A 73 15.68 0.86 -1.84
CA LEU A 73 14.78 0.96 -2.98
C LEU A 73 13.50 0.17 -2.66
N ALA A 74 12.35 0.82 -2.71
CA ALA A 74 11.05 0.18 -2.52
C ALA A 74 10.26 0.16 -3.83
N LEU A 75 9.89 -1.03 -4.26
CA LEU A 75 9.04 -1.28 -5.43
C LEU A 75 7.65 -1.70 -4.94
N ASP A 76 6.68 -0.79 -5.10
CA ASP A 76 5.29 -0.98 -4.69
C ASP A 76 4.42 -1.43 -5.86
N GLU A 77 3.31 -2.14 -5.59
CA GLU A 77 2.41 -2.72 -6.60
C GLU A 77 3.12 -3.71 -7.55
N PHE A 78 4.04 -4.47 -7.02
CA PHE A 78 4.92 -5.33 -7.81
C PHE A 78 4.16 -6.43 -8.57
N GLN A 79 2.95 -6.79 -8.13
CA GLN A 79 2.08 -7.74 -8.84
C GLN A 79 1.79 -7.32 -10.29
N HIS A 80 1.91 -6.06 -10.66
CA HIS A 80 1.69 -5.62 -12.03
C HIS A 80 2.61 -6.31 -13.05
N PHE A 81 3.78 -6.77 -12.64
CA PHE A 81 4.65 -7.59 -13.50
C PHE A 81 4.06 -8.98 -13.77
N PHE A 82 3.09 -9.43 -12.96
CA PHE A 82 2.53 -10.78 -12.97
C PHE A 82 1.12 -10.83 -13.54
N ASP A 83 0.28 -9.89 -13.15
CA ASP A 83 -1.12 -9.86 -13.58
C ASP A 83 -1.28 -9.76 -15.11
N LYS A 84 -0.29 -9.20 -15.79
CA LYS A 84 -0.31 -8.97 -17.25
C LYS A 84 0.97 -9.39 -17.96
N GLY A 85 1.94 -9.93 -17.23
CA GLY A 85 3.25 -10.33 -17.76
C GLY A 85 3.27 -11.79 -18.25
N THR A 86 3.85 -12.03 -19.42
CA THR A 86 4.20 -13.38 -19.84
C THR A 86 5.31 -13.94 -18.95
N ARG A 87 5.48 -15.27 -18.89
CA ARG A 87 6.62 -15.92 -18.19
C ARG A 87 7.97 -15.30 -18.56
N LYS A 88 8.14 -14.92 -19.84
CA LYS A 88 9.37 -14.27 -20.33
C LYS A 88 9.62 -12.93 -19.64
N VAL A 89 8.59 -12.12 -19.43
CA VAL A 89 8.71 -10.83 -18.69
C VAL A 89 9.04 -11.09 -17.24
N GLN A 90 8.42 -12.08 -16.61
CA GLN A 90 8.66 -12.43 -15.22
C GLN A 90 10.13 -12.85 -14.99
N HIS A 91 10.67 -13.75 -15.84
CA HIS A 91 12.08 -14.14 -15.78
C HIS A 91 13.01 -12.94 -16.01
N HIS A 92 12.71 -12.09 -16.99
CA HIS A 92 13.52 -10.91 -17.28
C HIS A 92 13.57 -9.94 -16.09
N VAL A 93 12.43 -9.71 -15.42
CA VAL A 93 12.37 -8.88 -14.21
C VAL A 93 13.18 -9.51 -13.07
N ALA A 94 13.05 -10.82 -12.86
CA ALA A 94 13.80 -11.52 -11.82
C ALA A 94 15.32 -11.42 -12.04
N ASP A 95 15.77 -11.60 -13.27
CA ASP A 95 17.19 -11.47 -13.62
C ASP A 95 17.69 -10.04 -13.47
N TRP A 96 16.89 -9.06 -13.87
CA TRP A 96 17.22 -7.64 -13.68
C TRP A 96 17.31 -7.28 -12.19
N LEU A 97 16.39 -7.74 -11.35
CA LEU A 97 16.43 -7.49 -9.90
C LEU A 97 17.69 -8.05 -9.26
N LYS A 98 18.16 -9.23 -9.70
CA LYS A 98 19.44 -9.81 -9.23
C LYS A 98 20.60 -8.86 -9.52
N VAL A 99 20.73 -8.42 -10.78
CA VAL A 99 21.78 -7.49 -11.19
C VAL A 99 21.69 -6.19 -10.36
N LEU A 100 20.49 -5.67 -10.19
CA LEU A 100 20.30 -4.43 -9.43
C LEU A 100 20.74 -4.57 -7.96
N VAL A 101 20.33 -5.64 -7.29
CA VAL A 101 20.69 -5.86 -5.87
C VAL A 101 22.19 -6.10 -5.71
N ASP A 102 22.79 -6.89 -6.60
CA ASP A 102 24.21 -7.23 -6.51
C ASP A 102 25.10 -6.01 -6.79
N ASP A 103 24.76 -5.20 -7.79
CA ASP A 103 25.62 -4.11 -8.26
C ASP A 103 25.36 -2.77 -7.55
N ALA A 104 24.10 -2.47 -7.22
CA ALA A 104 23.76 -1.18 -6.59
C ALA A 104 23.99 -1.15 -5.08
N ARG A 105 24.14 -2.30 -4.42
CA ARG A 105 24.34 -2.44 -2.96
C ARG A 105 23.24 -1.73 -2.14
N VAL A 106 22.02 -1.75 -2.62
CA VAL A 106 20.85 -1.18 -1.95
C VAL A 106 20.02 -2.27 -1.31
N GLY A 107 19.40 -1.99 -0.17
CA GLY A 107 18.33 -2.83 0.35
C GLY A 107 17.12 -2.75 -0.58
N LEU A 108 16.54 -3.89 -0.97
CA LEU A 108 15.37 -3.93 -1.83
C LEU A 108 14.13 -4.38 -1.05
N ILE A 109 13.12 -3.54 -1.06
CA ILE A 109 11.79 -3.85 -0.54
C ILE A 109 10.83 -4.01 -1.73
N VAL A 110 10.14 -5.14 -1.78
CA VAL A 110 9.10 -5.41 -2.77
C VAL A 110 7.78 -5.57 -2.04
N THR A 111 6.77 -4.77 -2.42
CA THR A 111 5.42 -4.87 -1.85
C THR A 111 4.39 -5.07 -2.96
N GLY A 112 3.34 -5.80 -2.63
CA GLY A 112 2.26 -6.10 -3.57
C GLY A 112 1.36 -7.22 -3.07
N LEU A 113 0.49 -7.70 -3.95
CA LEU A 113 -0.39 -8.83 -3.67
C LEU A 113 0.41 -10.14 -3.54
N PRO A 114 -0.13 -11.16 -2.86
CA PRO A 114 0.56 -12.45 -2.66
C PRO A 114 1.03 -13.12 -3.96
N THR A 115 0.41 -12.81 -5.10
CA THR A 115 0.83 -13.28 -6.42
C THR A 115 2.28 -12.93 -6.76
N CYS A 116 2.85 -11.90 -6.13
CA CYS A 116 4.26 -11.53 -6.29
C CYS A 116 5.23 -12.63 -5.84
N LEU A 117 4.84 -13.44 -4.84
CA LEU A 117 5.71 -14.46 -4.26
C LEU A 117 6.08 -15.54 -5.25
N SER A 118 5.13 -15.93 -6.12
CA SER A 118 5.33 -17.00 -7.10
C SER A 118 6.53 -16.78 -8.01
N VAL A 119 6.95 -15.55 -8.22
CA VAL A 119 8.09 -15.22 -9.08
C VAL A 119 9.41 -15.23 -8.33
N ILE A 120 9.37 -14.75 -7.10
CA ILE A 120 10.54 -14.83 -6.22
C ILE A 120 10.86 -16.32 -5.98
N GLU A 121 9.84 -17.13 -5.70
CA GLU A 121 9.96 -18.56 -5.43
C GLU A 121 10.40 -19.39 -6.66
N GLN A 122 9.96 -19.00 -7.86
CA GLN A 122 10.38 -19.68 -9.10
C GLN A 122 11.85 -19.48 -9.46
N ASN A 123 12.53 -18.52 -8.85
CA ASN A 123 13.93 -18.24 -9.05
C ASN A 123 14.72 -18.42 -7.75
N GLU A 124 15.28 -19.63 -7.54
CA GLU A 124 16.03 -19.97 -6.33
C GLU A 124 17.16 -18.97 -6.00
N GLN A 125 17.83 -18.43 -7.03
CA GLN A 125 18.89 -17.45 -6.83
C GLN A 125 18.36 -16.10 -6.35
N LEU A 126 17.14 -15.73 -6.76
CA LEU A 126 16.47 -14.54 -6.28
C LEU A 126 15.90 -14.78 -4.88
N ALA A 127 15.25 -15.92 -4.66
CA ALA A 127 14.71 -16.31 -3.36
C ALA A 127 15.77 -16.30 -2.25
N GLY A 128 16.98 -16.77 -2.57
CA GLY A 128 18.11 -16.75 -1.62
C GLY A 128 18.60 -15.34 -1.22
N ARG A 129 18.14 -14.28 -1.88
CA ARG A 129 18.49 -12.88 -1.55
C ARG A 129 17.45 -12.18 -0.71
N TYR A 130 16.25 -12.73 -0.60
CA TYR A 130 15.18 -12.17 0.18
C TYR A 130 15.03 -12.87 1.53
N MET A 131 14.62 -12.11 2.51
CA MET A 131 14.12 -12.66 3.78
C MET A 131 12.73 -13.25 3.58
N ALA A 132 12.26 -14.03 4.55
CA ALA A 132 10.90 -14.54 4.55
C ALA A 132 9.88 -13.39 4.38
N PRO A 133 8.82 -13.58 3.58
CA PRO A 133 7.84 -12.54 3.32
C PRO A 133 7.08 -12.17 4.59
N VAL A 134 6.84 -10.87 4.77
CA VAL A 134 5.96 -10.37 5.82
C VAL A 134 4.57 -10.21 5.23
N HIS A 135 3.60 -10.92 5.79
CA HIS A 135 2.20 -10.81 5.42
C HIS A 135 1.50 -9.76 6.28
N LEU A 136 0.71 -8.90 5.65
CA LEU A 136 -0.22 -7.99 6.31
C LEU A 136 -1.64 -8.54 6.10
N PRO A 137 -2.11 -9.45 6.96
CA PRO A 137 -3.46 -9.99 6.85
C PRO A 137 -4.50 -8.90 7.17
N ARG A 138 -5.76 -9.18 6.87
CA ARG A 138 -6.87 -8.44 7.46
C ARG A 138 -6.95 -8.75 8.96
N PHE A 139 -7.51 -7.86 9.76
CA PHE A 139 -7.76 -8.13 11.17
C PHE A 139 -8.67 -9.34 11.36
N ASP A 140 -8.32 -10.22 12.30
CA ASP A 140 -9.16 -11.39 12.68
C ASP A 140 -9.85 -11.11 14.01
N TRP A 141 -11.19 -11.04 13.98
CA TRP A 141 -11.99 -10.79 15.19
C TRP A 141 -11.77 -11.81 16.32
N ARG A 142 -11.37 -13.03 15.98
CA ARG A 142 -11.07 -14.10 16.95
C ARG A 142 -9.79 -13.84 17.74
N ASN A 143 -8.88 -13.02 17.17
CA ASN A 143 -7.64 -12.64 17.82
C ASN A 143 -7.87 -11.37 18.66
N GLU A 144 -7.55 -11.45 19.95
CA GLU A 144 -7.74 -10.34 20.89
C GLU A 144 -6.84 -9.14 20.58
N ASN A 145 -5.60 -9.37 20.16
CA ASN A 145 -4.68 -8.30 19.77
C ASN A 145 -5.17 -7.58 18.52
N ASP A 146 -5.67 -8.32 17.53
CA ASP A 146 -6.22 -7.74 16.30
C ASP A 146 -7.46 -6.89 16.61
N ARG A 147 -8.35 -7.35 17.53
CA ARG A 147 -9.50 -6.55 17.98
C ARG A 147 -9.07 -5.26 18.64
N ALA A 148 -8.07 -5.34 19.54
CA ALA A 148 -7.58 -4.16 20.24
C ALA A 148 -6.95 -3.15 19.27
N GLU A 149 -6.15 -3.62 18.32
CA GLU A 149 -5.51 -2.79 17.30
C GLU A 149 -6.55 -2.19 16.34
N PHE A 150 -7.51 -2.97 15.85
CA PHE A 150 -8.62 -2.49 15.02
C PHE A 150 -9.43 -1.41 15.74
N THR A 151 -9.73 -1.61 17.03
CA THR A 151 -10.40 -0.62 17.87
C THR A 151 -9.59 0.67 17.97
N GLY A 152 -8.28 0.55 18.25
CA GLY A 152 -7.38 1.70 18.32
C GLY A 152 -7.32 2.50 17.02
N ILE A 153 -7.30 1.81 15.88
CA ILE A 153 -7.33 2.46 14.56
C ILE A 153 -8.67 3.19 14.33
N LEU A 154 -9.79 2.54 14.64
CA LEU A 154 -11.12 3.15 14.47
C LEU A 154 -11.27 4.42 15.34
N VAL A 155 -10.88 4.33 16.60
CA VAL A 155 -10.90 5.48 17.53
C VAL A 155 -9.97 6.59 17.05
N GLY A 156 -8.73 6.26 16.68
CA GLY A 156 -7.78 7.25 16.17
C GLY A 156 -8.22 7.92 14.87
N MET A 157 -8.95 7.22 14.00
CA MET A 157 -9.59 7.84 12.83
C MET A 157 -10.72 8.78 13.25
N GLY A 158 -11.54 8.38 14.22
CA GLY A 158 -12.58 9.25 14.79
C GLY A 158 -12.01 10.53 15.41
N ASP A 159 -10.90 10.42 16.13
CA ASP A 159 -10.21 11.57 16.72
C ASP A 159 -9.70 12.57 15.67
N THR A 160 -9.27 12.09 14.48
CA THR A 160 -8.90 12.98 13.37
C THR A 160 -10.10 13.69 12.74
N LEU A 161 -11.31 13.21 12.99
CA LEU A 161 -12.59 13.74 12.54
C LEU A 161 -13.37 14.36 13.72
N ALA A 162 -12.68 14.97 14.68
CA ALA A 162 -13.24 15.49 15.93
C ALA A 162 -14.28 16.60 15.76
N GLU A 163 -14.45 17.16 14.56
CA GLU A 163 -15.53 18.09 14.23
C GLU A 163 -16.91 17.41 14.15
N PHE A 164 -16.93 16.07 14.06
CA PHE A 164 -18.13 15.25 13.99
C PHE A 164 -18.38 14.53 15.31
N GLU A 165 -19.63 14.44 15.70
CA GLU A 165 -20.09 13.72 16.88
C GLU A 165 -20.39 12.26 16.51
N TRP A 166 -19.42 11.37 16.73
CA TRP A 166 -19.54 9.96 16.47
C TRP A 166 -20.22 9.21 17.62
N SER A 167 -21.19 8.38 17.31
CA SER A 167 -21.82 7.53 18.31
C SER A 167 -20.86 6.45 18.82
N GLN A 168 -20.27 6.68 19.99
CA GLN A 168 -19.56 5.68 20.81
C GLN A 168 -18.60 4.74 20.03
N LEU A 169 -17.69 5.30 19.18
CA LEU A 169 -16.77 4.51 18.34
C LEU A 169 -15.92 3.48 19.12
N SER A 170 -15.74 3.68 20.43
CA SER A 170 -14.97 2.77 21.30
C SER A 170 -15.82 1.67 21.92
N SER A 171 -17.17 1.70 21.77
CA SER A 171 -18.00 0.64 22.34
C SER A 171 -17.77 -0.69 21.62
N PRO A 172 -17.68 -1.82 22.32
CA PRO A 172 -17.44 -3.13 21.71
C PRO A 172 -18.47 -3.48 20.63
N GLU A 173 -19.72 -3.07 20.81
CA GLU A 173 -20.79 -3.29 19.85
C GLU A 173 -20.54 -2.53 18.55
N ILE A 174 -20.25 -1.24 18.63
CA ILE A 174 -19.99 -0.39 17.44
C ILE A 174 -18.73 -0.87 16.71
N VAL A 175 -17.66 -1.19 17.44
CA VAL A 175 -16.44 -1.74 16.84
C VAL A 175 -16.73 -3.05 16.11
N PHE A 176 -17.57 -3.93 16.67
CA PHE A 176 -17.97 -5.17 16.01
C PHE A 176 -18.77 -4.91 14.73
N ARG A 177 -19.70 -3.96 14.75
CA ARG A 177 -20.47 -3.53 13.57
C ARG A 177 -19.55 -3.03 12.45
N PHE A 178 -18.58 -2.20 12.77
CA PHE A 178 -17.55 -1.76 11.82
C PHE A 178 -16.71 -2.90 11.29
N TYR A 179 -16.32 -3.85 12.14
CA TYR A 179 -15.61 -5.04 11.72
C TYR A 179 -16.45 -5.86 10.73
N CYS A 180 -17.70 -6.13 11.04
CA CYS A 180 -18.62 -6.87 10.15
C CYS A 180 -18.80 -6.16 8.81
N ALA A 181 -18.95 -4.83 8.81
CA ALA A 181 -19.11 -4.04 7.59
C ALA A 181 -17.86 -4.06 6.69
N THR A 182 -16.68 -4.19 7.27
CA THR A 182 -15.40 -4.03 6.56
C THR A 182 -14.62 -5.33 6.40
N GLY A 183 -15.03 -6.41 7.06
CA GLY A 183 -14.29 -7.68 7.11
C GLY A 183 -12.87 -7.52 7.63
N GLY A 184 -12.62 -6.56 8.52
CA GLY A 184 -11.29 -6.26 9.07
C GLY A 184 -10.33 -5.58 8.07
N LEU A 185 -10.83 -4.97 6.99
CA LEU A 185 -10.02 -4.25 6.01
C LEU A 185 -10.01 -2.73 6.28
N ILE A 186 -8.83 -2.19 6.58
CA ILE A 186 -8.65 -0.74 6.85
C ILE A 186 -9.06 0.13 5.66
N GLY A 187 -8.85 -0.35 4.43
CA GLY A 187 -9.28 0.39 3.24
C GLY A 187 -10.79 0.58 3.16
N TYR A 188 -11.57 -0.41 3.62
CA TYR A 188 -13.04 -0.30 3.68
C TYR A 188 -13.48 0.55 4.86
N LEU A 189 -12.82 0.44 6.01
CA LEU A 189 -13.05 1.32 7.15
C LEU A 189 -12.88 2.79 6.77
N THR A 190 -11.77 3.12 6.09
CA THR A 190 -11.51 4.49 5.62
C THR A 190 -12.59 5.00 4.65
N LYS A 191 -13.05 4.15 3.73
CA LYS A 191 -14.12 4.51 2.78
C LYS A 191 -15.44 4.78 3.50
N LEU A 192 -15.80 3.90 4.43
CA LEU A 192 -17.03 4.01 5.20
C LEU A 192 -17.06 5.30 6.04
N LEU A 193 -15.98 5.59 6.77
CA LEU A 193 -15.89 6.83 7.56
C LEU A 193 -15.94 8.08 6.67
N LYS A 194 -15.24 8.08 5.54
CA LYS A 194 -15.29 9.19 4.57
C LYS A 194 -16.68 9.41 4.03
N GLN A 195 -17.39 8.35 3.64
CA GLN A 195 -18.74 8.46 3.10
C GLN A 195 -19.71 9.00 4.17
N ALA A 196 -19.64 8.47 5.39
CA ALA A 196 -20.45 8.96 6.49
C ALA A 196 -20.19 10.44 6.77
N THR A 197 -18.94 10.88 6.72
CA THR A 197 -18.56 12.29 6.87
C THR A 197 -19.12 13.15 5.74
N TRP A 198 -19.04 12.70 4.48
CA TRP A 198 -19.60 13.44 3.34
C TRP A 198 -21.11 13.56 3.43
N ASN A 199 -21.80 12.47 3.78
CA ASN A 199 -23.25 12.49 3.94
C ASN A 199 -23.70 13.47 5.05
N ALA A 200 -22.95 13.52 6.14
CA ALA A 200 -23.20 14.48 7.22
C ALA A 200 -22.99 15.94 6.77
N LEU A 201 -21.94 16.21 6.01
CA LEU A 201 -21.66 17.53 5.44
C LEU A 201 -22.76 17.98 4.46
N ASP A 202 -23.25 17.07 3.61
CA ASP A 202 -24.28 17.38 2.61
C ASP A 202 -25.61 17.84 3.23
N VAL A 203 -25.89 17.42 4.47
CA VAL A 203 -27.08 17.81 5.22
C VAL A 203 -26.78 18.79 6.35
N ASP A 204 -25.58 19.38 6.37
CA ASP A 204 -25.10 20.31 7.41
C ASP A 204 -25.26 19.75 8.84
N SER A 205 -25.07 18.43 8.98
CA SER A 205 -25.08 17.71 10.26
C SER A 205 -23.66 17.44 10.75
N ARG A 206 -23.50 17.41 12.07
CA ARG A 206 -22.25 16.92 12.69
C ARG A 206 -22.44 15.59 13.41
N ALA A 207 -23.67 15.15 13.60
CA ALA A 207 -23.97 13.89 14.25
C ALA A 207 -23.88 12.72 13.23
N ILE A 208 -23.12 11.70 13.56
CA ILE A 208 -23.01 10.46 12.80
C ILE A 208 -23.36 9.28 13.71
N GLY A 209 -24.58 8.80 13.55
CA GLY A 209 -25.11 7.64 14.27
C GLY A 209 -25.24 6.40 13.40
N LEU A 210 -25.96 5.40 13.88
CA LEU A 210 -26.20 4.14 13.16
C LEU A 210 -26.92 4.35 11.82
N GLN A 211 -27.84 5.30 11.74
CA GLN A 211 -28.60 5.56 10.52
C GLN A 211 -27.69 6.12 9.42
N GLU A 212 -26.85 7.09 9.75
CA GLU A 212 -25.89 7.69 8.81
C GLU A 212 -24.84 6.65 8.37
N LEU A 213 -24.39 5.80 9.30
CA LEU A 213 -23.46 4.69 9.00
C LEU A 213 -24.11 3.62 8.12
N SER A 214 -25.40 3.30 8.31
CA SER A 214 -26.15 2.40 7.43
C SER A 214 -26.19 2.92 6.00
N VAL A 215 -26.55 4.19 5.80
CA VAL A 215 -26.57 4.84 4.47
C VAL A 215 -25.16 4.80 3.85
N ALA A 216 -24.15 5.22 4.60
CA ALA A 216 -22.77 5.24 4.14
C ALA A 216 -22.24 3.84 3.77
N HIS A 217 -22.65 2.79 4.49
CA HIS A 217 -22.28 1.41 4.19
C HIS A 217 -22.74 0.98 2.80
N HIS A 218 -24.00 1.28 2.45
CA HIS A 218 -24.56 0.94 1.13
C HIS A 218 -23.92 1.77 0.00
N GLU A 219 -23.49 3.00 0.28
CA GLU A 219 -22.91 3.90 -0.74
C GLU A 219 -21.40 3.70 -0.94
N ALA A 220 -20.66 3.40 0.13
CA ALA A 220 -19.20 3.33 0.10
C ALA A 220 -18.63 2.00 -0.39
N LEU A 221 -19.34 0.89 -0.15
CA LEU A 221 -18.82 -0.45 -0.36
C LEU A 221 -19.48 -1.11 -1.58
N ILE A 222 -18.73 -1.23 -2.66
CA ILE A 222 -19.20 -1.84 -3.93
C ILE A 222 -19.44 -3.34 -3.79
N LYS A 223 -18.73 -3.99 -2.86
CA LYS A 223 -18.89 -5.41 -2.56
C LYS A 223 -19.16 -5.56 -1.08
N GLU A 224 -20.24 -6.23 -0.78
CA GLU A 224 -20.48 -6.73 0.56
C GLU A 224 -19.37 -7.70 0.95
N GLU A 225 -18.98 -7.66 2.22
CA GLU A 225 -18.02 -8.64 2.73
C GLU A 225 -18.62 -10.05 2.62
N PRO A 226 -17.92 -11.02 1.99
CA PRO A 226 -18.45 -12.35 1.78
C PRO A 226 -18.84 -13.10 3.07
N ALA A 227 -18.30 -12.66 4.20
CA ALA A 227 -18.66 -13.21 5.53
C ALA A 227 -20.03 -12.74 6.02
N LEU A 228 -20.58 -11.65 5.45
CA LEU A 228 -21.93 -11.20 5.73
C LEU A 228 -22.92 -11.92 4.84
N GLN A 229 -24.10 -12.26 5.38
CA GLN A 229 -25.20 -12.70 4.55
C GLN A 229 -25.62 -11.57 3.61
N PRO A 230 -25.92 -11.86 2.32
CA PRO A 230 -26.35 -10.84 1.39
C PRO A 230 -27.55 -10.04 1.94
N GLY A 231 -27.44 -8.72 1.90
CA GLY A 231 -28.50 -7.82 2.41
C GLY A 231 -28.49 -7.59 3.92
N LEU A 232 -27.52 -8.14 4.65
CA LEU A 232 -27.34 -7.83 6.08
C LEU A 232 -26.58 -6.51 6.23
N ASP A 233 -27.22 -5.55 6.89
CA ASP A 233 -26.58 -4.27 7.20
C ASP A 233 -26.14 -4.23 8.67
N PRO A 234 -24.85 -4.17 8.97
CA PRO A 234 -24.35 -4.18 10.33
C PRO A 234 -24.76 -2.96 11.17
N PHE A 235 -25.24 -1.90 10.54
CA PHE A 235 -25.64 -0.67 11.23
C PHE A 235 -27.15 -0.53 11.44
N ARG A 236 -27.92 -1.52 11.04
CA ARG A 236 -29.37 -1.54 11.38
C ARG A 236 -29.59 -1.91 12.84
N ASN A 237 -30.71 -1.46 13.37
CA ASN A 237 -31.07 -1.70 14.78
C ASN A 237 -31.39 -3.16 15.09
N ASP A 238 -31.67 -3.95 14.07
CA ASP A 238 -32.02 -5.39 14.17
C ASP A 238 -30.81 -6.32 13.93
N PHE A 239 -29.57 -5.79 13.88
CA PHE A 239 -28.31 -6.54 13.69
C PHE A 239 -27.78 -7.21 14.96
#